data_ce4b9dde37e1d300934d6e53b044ebe5
#
_entry.id   ce4b9dde37e1d300934d6e53b044ebe5
#
_cell.length_a   1.000
_cell.length_b   1.000
_cell.length_c   1.000
_cell.angle_alpha   90.00
_cell.angle_beta   90.00
_cell.angle_gamma   90.00
#
_symmetry.space_group_name_H-M   'P 1'
#
loop_
_entity.id
_entity.type
_entity.pdbx_description
1 polymer ?
#
loop_
_entity_poly.entity_id
_entity_poly.type
_entity_poly.pdbx_seq_one_letter_code
_entity_poly.pdbx_strand_id
1 'polypeptide(L)'
;MKRAFLALLLLLTSLPAMAADDDAGLLEKIDAGFVRVFDQVAPTVVVIEADKQVSPDTDTPNGDFRFDTRDPSNSDPLPPEAERSEGSGFIVREDGCIFTNNHVIENAQLITVRLKDGRKFPAKVLGADDKTDIAVLKIEAKQLPVVQFADSDALRVGQLVCSIGVPFKLDYSFSCGWVSAKGRSRLTTTTYEDYIQTDSFINPGNSGGPLVNVQGRVVGMNTLINGLGSGVAFAIPANMLQNIGSQLMNTGHVVRAWLGVRVQSLDDNDSLKFPHEGVDRGVIIETIEPNTPAFSSDLRPSDIITHLDGTPLETAQDLQHEILKRKVGDTVKLSVWRDGKRLSIAVKTGELPSQPQPAANLAPERKPSSHRSDGYGLSLQDLTSPLVQQFHNKVTQGAVVNDITANSPAEMAGLQKEDVITEIDHQAVNSAADAQLLLERPMPAQGLLIFLDRHGQKTFVVLATGS
;
A
#
# COMPACT_ATOMS: atom_id res chain seq x y z
N MET A 1 -20.21 -3.81 -86.21
CA MET A 1 -20.28 -3.88 -84.79
C MET A 1 -19.14 -4.74 -84.19
N LYS A 2 -17.87 -4.52 -84.54
CA LYS A 2 -16.73 -5.30 -84.02
C LYS A 2 -15.48 -4.44 -83.65
N ARG A 3 -15.63 -3.11 -83.46
CA ARG A 3 -14.53 -2.20 -83.16
C ARG A 3 -14.69 -1.39 -81.86
N ALA A 4 -15.75 -1.64 -81.05
CA ALA A 4 -16.04 -0.90 -79.83
C ALA A 4 -15.71 -1.67 -78.55
N PHE A 5 -15.25 -2.95 -78.61
CA PHE A 5 -15.02 -3.82 -77.42
C PHE A 5 -13.56 -3.92 -77.04
N LEU A 6 -12.61 -3.30 -77.78
CA LEU A 6 -11.17 -3.42 -77.46
C LEU A 6 -10.61 -2.19 -76.74
N ALA A 7 -11.39 -1.12 -76.58
CA ALA A 7 -10.94 0.09 -75.86
C ALA A 7 -11.29 0.14 -74.35
N LEU A 8 -12.10 -0.81 -73.83
CA LEU A 8 -12.52 -0.82 -72.44
C LEU A 8 -11.69 -1.75 -71.55
N LEU A 9 -10.72 -2.51 -72.13
CA LEU A 9 -9.90 -3.47 -71.38
C LEU A 9 -8.51 -2.93 -71.01
N LEU A 10 -8.19 -1.71 -71.42
CA LEU A 10 -6.86 -1.08 -71.17
C LEU A 10 -6.89 0.03 -70.10
N LEU A 11 -8.05 0.28 -69.44
CA LEU A 11 -8.15 1.30 -68.39
C LEU A 11 -8.24 0.73 -66.99
N LEU A 12 -8.01 -0.58 -66.80
CA LEU A 12 -8.09 -1.25 -65.47
C LEU A 12 -6.73 -1.69 -64.88
N THR A 13 -5.61 -1.22 -65.43
CA THR A 13 -4.29 -1.66 -64.95
C THR A 13 -3.38 -0.56 -64.40
N SER A 14 -3.92 0.56 -63.95
CA SER A 14 -3.13 1.56 -63.24
C SER A 14 -3.85 2.01 -61.95
N LEU A 15 -4.10 1.09 -61.05
CA LEU A 15 -4.21 1.45 -59.61
C LEU A 15 -2.79 1.66 -59.14
N PRO A 16 -2.42 2.85 -58.66
CA PRO A 16 -1.09 3.06 -58.13
C PRO A 16 -0.95 2.23 -56.87
N ALA A 17 0.13 1.46 -56.80
CA ALA A 17 0.64 0.86 -55.57
C ALA A 17 1.17 1.98 -54.65
N MET A 18 0.28 2.85 -54.14
CA MET A 18 0.65 3.97 -53.25
C MET A 18 0.39 3.71 -51.76
N ALA A 19 -0.05 2.49 -51.36
CA ALA A 19 -0.33 2.22 -49.96
C ALA A 19 0.82 1.57 -49.20
N ALA A 20 1.82 0.97 -49.86
CA ALA A 20 2.88 0.22 -49.19
C ALA A 20 4.07 1.08 -48.68
N ASP A 21 4.30 2.25 -49.29
CA ASP A 21 5.43 3.13 -48.93
C ASP A 21 5.10 3.99 -47.68
N ASP A 22 3.83 4.31 -47.43
CA ASP A 22 3.43 5.17 -46.31
C ASP A 22 3.42 4.38 -44.97
N ASP A 23 3.10 3.09 -45.02
CA ASP A 23 3.10 2.22 -43.82
C ASP A 23 4.53 1.89 -43.36
N ALA A 24 5.47 1.64 -44.26
CA ALA A 24 6.87 1.43 -43.95
C ALA A 24 7.48 2.67 -43.29
N GLY A 25 7.21 3.86 -43.81
CA GLY A 25 7.67 5.12 -43.24
C GLY A 25 7.05 5.43 -41.87
N LEU A 26 5.83 4.95 -41.58
CA LEU A 26 5.24 5.07 -40.25
C LEU A 26 5.95 4.16 -39.24
N LEU A 27 6.21 2.90 -39.59
CA LEU A 27 6.94 1.95 -38.74
C LEU A 27 8.36 2.44 -38.41
N GLU A 28 9.08 2.98 -39.39
CA GLU A 28 10.41 3.58 -39.17
C GLU A 28 10.35 4.77 -38.20
N LYS A 29 9.32 5.62 -38.28
CA LYS A 29 9.13 6.74 -37.35
C LYS A 29 8.82 6.26 -35.93
N ILE A 30 8.06 5.17 -35.78
CA ILE A 30 7.75 4.54 -34.49
C ILE A 30 9.03 3.97 -33.89
N ASP A 31 9.81 3.19 -34.66
CA ASP A 31 11.08 2.62 -34.24
C ASP A 31 12.06 3.71 -33.78
N ALA A 32 12.30 4.72 -34.63
CA ALA A 32 13.12 5.87 -34.28
C ALA A 32 12.62 6.62 -33.02
N GLY A 33 11.32 6.60 -32.76
CA GLY A 33 10.72 7.14 -31.54
C GLY A 33 11.19 6.40 -30.29
N PHE A 34 11.18 5.08 -30.30
CA PHE A 34 11.64 4.25 -29.18
C PHE A 34 13.14 4.34 -28.95
N VAL A 35 13.93 4.29 -30.02
CA VAL A 35 15.39 4.50 -29.95
C VAL A 35 15.70 5.84 -29.28
N ARG A 36 15.03 6.91 -29.68
CA ARG A 36 15.21 8.23 -29.07
C ARG A 36 14.86 8.26 -27.59
N VAL A 37 13.76 7.58 -27.17
CA VAL A 37 13.39 7.49 -25.74
C VAL A 37 14.50 6.79 -24.96
N PHE A 38 15.02 5.67 -25.46
CA PHE A 38 16.12 4.95 -24.82
C PHE A 38 17.38 5.82 -24.72
N ASP A 39 17.82 6.44 -25.82
CA ASP A 39 19.04 7.26 -25.87
C ASP A 39 18.96 8.49 -24.94
N GLN A 40 17.78 9.07 -24.79
CA GLN A 40 17.53 10.20 -23.90
C GLN A 40 17.59 9.79 -22.42
N VAL A 41 17.01 8.63 -22.06
CA VAL A 41 16.78 8.26 -20.67
C VAL A 41 17.91 7.37 -20.12
N ALA A 42 18.45 6.44 -20.90
CA ALA A 42 19.45 5.48 -20.44
C ALA A 42 20.69 6.13 -19.78
N PRO A 43 21.20 7.31 -20.21
CA PRO A 43 22.29 7.98 -19.51
C PRO A 43 21.97 8.41 -18.07
N THR A 44 20.69 8.57 -17.73
CA THR A 44 20.24 8.94 -16.38
C THR A 44 20.06 7.72 -15.47
N VAL A 45 20.02 6.50 -16.02
CA VAL A 45 19.81 5.26 -15.27
C VAL A 45 21.15 4.75 -14.76
N VAL A 46 21.17 4.26 -13.54
CA VAL A 46 22.35 3.74 -12.86
C VAL A 46 22.13 2.34 -12.35
N VAL A 47 23.22 1.59 -12.20
CA VAL A 47 23.25 0.31 -11.49
C VAL A 47 23.58 0.56 -10.03
N ILE A 48 22.85 -0.10 -9.12
CA ILE A 48 23.09 -0.05 -7.69
C ILE A 48 23.53 -1.43 -7.24
N GLU A 49 24.77 -1.51 -6.76
CA GLU A 49 25.36 -2.71 -6.15
C GLU A 49 25.33 -2.50 -4.62
N ALA A 50 24.58 -3.33 -3.88
CA ALA A 50 24.41 -3.26 -2.44
C ALA A 50 24.97 -4.53 -1.79
N ASP A 51 26.02 -4.42 -1.00
CA ASP A 51 26.60 -5.53 -0.23
C ASP A 51 25.85 -5.64 1.11
N LYS A 52 25.07 -6.72 1.28
CA LYS A 52 24.23 -7.00 2.47
C LYS A 52 24.94 -7.97 3.41
N GLN A 53 24.75 -7.80 4.72
CA GLN A 53 25.26 -8.76 5.71
C GLN A 53 24.33 -9.97 5.78
N VAL A 54 24.86 -11.18 5.63
CA VAL A 54 24.12 -12.42 5.88
C VAL A 54 23.94 -12.56 7.40
N SER A 55 22.72 -12.42 7.89
CA SER A 55 22.37 -12.78 9.25
C SER A 55 22.20 -14.28 9.34
N PRO A 56 22.86 -15.00 10.30
CA PRO A 56 22.78 -16.45 10.40
C PRO A 56 21.41 -17.00 10.82
N ASP A 57 20.52 -16.16 11.29
CA ASP A 57 19.22 -16.51 11.86
C ASP A 57 18.09 -15.78 11.16
N THR A 58 17.58 -16.30 10.05
CA THR A 58 16.19 -16.05 9.66
C THR A 58 15.68 -17.16 8.75
N ASP A 59 15.41 -18.33 9.33
CA ASP A 59 14.29 -19.17 8.88
C ASP A 59 12.99 -18.47 9.31
N THR A 60 12.61 -17.39 8.65
CA THR A 60 11.27 -16.85 8.76
C THR A 60 10.52 -17.13 7.47
N PRO A 61 9.39 -17.88 7.54
CA PRO A 61 8.50 -18.07 6.42
C PRO A 61 7.59 -16.84 6.27
N ASN A 62 8.16 -15.66 6.15
CA ASN A 62 7.43 -14.49 5.71
C ASN A 62 7.61 -14.35 4.22
N GLY A 63 6.46 -14.29 3.52
CA GLY A 63 6.37 -14.22 2.06
C GLY A 63 6.99 -12.97 1.43
N ASP A 64 8.20 -12.64 1.80
CA ASP A 64 9.04 -11.73 1.07
C ASP A 64 9.33 -12.35 -0.30
N PHE A 65 8.99 -11.65 -1.36
CA PHE A 65 9.35 -11.96 -2.73
C PHE A 65 10.88 -11.90 -2.88
N ARG A 66 11.60 -12.84 -2.24
CA ARG A 66 13.00 -13.09 -2.53
C ARG A 66 13.04 -13.77 -3.89
N PHE A 67 13.58 -13.09 -4.87
CA PHE A 67 13.96 -13.75 -6.10
C PHE A 67 15.09 -14.71 -5.78
N ASP A 68 14.73 -15.97 -5.53
CA ASP A 68 15.73 -17.05 -5.44
C ASP A 68 16.29 -17.24 -6.86
N THR A 69 17.43 -16.63 -7.13
CA THR A 69 18.18 -16.80 -8.39
C THR A 69 18.99 -18.07 -8.39
N ARG A 70 18.78 -18.98 -7.42
CA ARG A 70 19.50 -20.26 -7.37
C ARG A 70 19.03 -21.16 -8.50
N ASP A 71 20.00 -21.69 -9.24
CA ASP A 71 19.78 -22.80 -10.15
C ASP A 71 19.40 -24.02 -9.30
N PRO A 72 18.21 -24.62 -9.45
CA PRO A 72 17.78 -25.78 -8.67
C PRO A 72 18.69 -27.01 -8.83
N SER A 73 19.59 -27.01 -9.81
CA SER A 73 20.51 -28.11 -10.10
C SER A 73 21.87 -27.98 -9.40
N ASN A 74 22.17 -26.87 -8.73
CA ASN A 74 23.46 -26.65 -8.05
C ASN A 74 23.28 -26.65 -6.52
N SER A 75 23.59 -27.82 -5.90
CA SER A 75 23.44 -28.09 -4.47
C SER A 75 24.71 -27.82 -3.65
N ASP A 76 25.70 -27.12 -4.19
CA ASP A 76 26.90 -26.76 -3.43
C ASP A 76 26.60 -25.63 -2.46
N PRO A 77 26.88 -25.75 -1.14
CA PRO A 77 26.79 -24.66 -0.20
C PRO A 77 27.88 -23.63 -0.55
N LEU A 78 27.44 -22.47 -1.05
CA LEU A 78 28.36 -21.34 -1.22
C LEU A 78 28.91 -20.91 0.15
N PRO A 79 30.20 -20.48 0.22
CA PRO A 79 30.72 -19.86 1.43
C PRO A 79 29.87 -18.65 1.80
N PRO A 80 29.83 -18.23 3.08
CA PRO A 80 29.08 -17.07 3.53
C PRO A 80 29.75 -15.78 3.01
N GLU A 81 29.71 -15.60 1.70
CA GLU A 81 30.05 -14.33 1.06
C GLU A 81 28.82 -13.41 1.18
N ALA A 82 29.10 -12.12 1.51
CA ALA A 82 28.08 -11.09 1.59
C ALA A 82 27.09 -11.20 0.42
N GLU A 83 25.82 -11.33 0.72
CA GLU A 83 24.77 -11.43 -0.30
C GLU A 83 24.74 -10.09 -1.05
N ARG A 84 25.14 -10.08 -2.31
CA ARG A 84 25.16 -8.89 -3.13
C ARG A 84 23.84 -8.73 -3.85
N SER A 85 23.08 -7.73 -3.44
CA SER A 85 21.86 -7.29 -4.13
C SER A 85 22.22 -6.32 -5.25
N GLU A 86 21.57 -6.46 -6.40
CA GLU A 86 21.74 -5.54 -7.53
C GLU A 86 20.36 -5.03 -7.97
N GLY A 87 20.28 -3.71 -8.21
CA GLY A 87 19.09 -3.04 -8.68
C GLY A 87 19.45 -1.86 -9.57
N SER A 88 18.43 -1.13 -9.97
CA SER A 88 18.54 0.08 -10.76
C SER A 88 18.23 1.32 -9.93
N GLY A 89 18.61 2.47 -10.44
CA GLY A 89 18.20 3.78 -9.97
C GLY A 89 18.21 4.78 -11.12
N PHE A 90 17.79 5.99 -10.85
CA PHE A 90 17.91 7.07 -11.84
C PHE A 90 18.23 8.41 -11.18
N ILE A 91 19.01 9.20 -11.88
CA ILE A 91 19.56 10.47 -11.41
C ILE A 91 18.48 11.55 -11.52
N VAL A 92 18.16 12.18 -10.38
CA VAL A 92 17.11 13.22 -10.27
C VAL A 92 17.68 14.63 -10.10
N ARG A 93 18.98 14.74 -9.78
CA ARG A 93 19.69 16.02 -9.66
C ARG A 93 21.11 15.91 -10.21
N GLU A 94 21.59 16.97 -10.86
CA GLU A 94 22.92 17.03 -11.49
C GLU A 94 24.09 16.86 -10.50
N ASP A 95 23.85 17.08 -9.21
CA ASP A 95 24.82 16.92 -8.12
C ASP A 95 24.93 15.50 -7.59
N GLY A 96 24.19 14.54 -8.18
CA GLY A 96 24.29 13.11 -7.85
C GLY A 96 23.25 12.58 -6.87
N CYS A 97 22.07 13.21 -6.74
CA CYS A 97 20.93 12.59 -6.07
C CYS A 97 20.25 11.58 -7.01
N ILE A 98 19.95 10.39 -6.48
CA ILE A 98 19.44 9.23 -7.22
C ILE A 98 18.24 8.65 -6.47
N PHE A 99 17.17 8.34 -7.20
CA PHE A 99 16.04 7.57 -6.67
C PHE A 99 16.22 6.08 -6.96
N THR A 100 15.82 5.25 -5.99
CA THR A 100 15.76 3.80 -6.10
C THR A 100 14.71 3.26 -5.12
N ASN A 101 14.46 1.95 -5.13
CA ASN A 101 13.63 1.31 -4.12
C ASN A 101 14.38 1.11 -2.80
N ASN A 102 13.64 1.15 -1.69
CA ASN A 102 14.18 0.86 -0.37
C ASN A 102 14.69 -0.59 -0.28
N HIS A 103 13.92 -1.57 -0.77
CA HIS A 103 14.30 -2.99 -0.73
C HIS A 103 15.62 -3.29 -1.46
N VAL A 104 16.01 -2.48 -2.45
CA VAL A 104 17.32 -2.62 -3.15
C VAL A 104 18.47 -2.39 -2.20
N ILE A 105 18.36 -1.40 -1.30
CA ILE A 105 19.43 -0.96 -0.41
C ILE A 105 19.26 -1.35 1.05
N GLU A 106 18.12 -1.94 1.39
CA GLU A 106 17.81 -2.35 2.76
C GLU A 106 18.87 -3.32 3.29
N ASN A 107 19.34 -3.09 4.54
CA ASN A 107 20.40 -3.84 5.21
C ASN A 107 21.76 -3.83 4.49
N ALA A 108 21.99 -2.90 3.54
CA ALA A 108 23.28 -2.77 2.88
C ALA A 108 24.31 -2.08 3.78
N GLN A 109 25.50 -2.68 3.88
CA GLN A 109 26.65 -2.06 4.55
C GLN A 109 27.44 -1.14 3.62
N LEU A 110 27.49 -1.49 2.34
CA LEU A 110 28.17 -0.72 1.30
C LEU A 110 27.27 -0.64 0.08
N ILE A 111 27.13 0.57 -0.45
CA ILE A 111 26.36 0.83 -1.67
C ILE A 111 27.31 1.46 -2.68
N THR A 112 27.39 0.84 -3.86
CA THR A 112 28.16 1.36 -5.00
C THR A 112 27.22 1.66 -6.16
N VAL A 113 27.32 2.86 -6.71
CA VAL A 113 26.56 3.26 -7.90
C VAL A 113 27.48 3.26 -9.10
N ARG A 114 27.08 2.56 -10.18
CA ARG A 114 27.77 2.54 -11.46
C ARG A 114 26.94 3.28 -12.52
N LEU A 115 27.55 4.28 -13.12
CA LEU A 115 26.94 5.07 -14.19
C LEU A 115 27.02 4.33 -15.54
N LYS A 116 26.23 4.77 -16.52
CA LYS A 116 26.24 4.19 -17.88
C LYS A 116 27.61 4.26 -18.57
N ASP A 117 28.42 5.28 -18.27
CA ASP A 117 29.78 5.44 -18.81
C ASP A 117 30.84 4.57 -18.09
N GLY A 118 30.41 3.73 -17.13
CA GLY A 118 31.28 2.82 -16.38
C GLY A 118 31.89 3.40 -15.11
N ARG A 119 31.78 4.70 -14.84
CA ARG A 119 32.29 5.32 -13.59
C ARG A 119 31.53 4.73 -12.38
N LYS A 120 32.26 4.41 -11.31
CA LYS A 120 31.74 3.89 -10.06
C LYS A 120 31.93 4.89 -8.92
N PHE A 121 30.94 5.02 -8.06
CA PHE A 121 30.95 5.92 -6.92
C PHE A 121 30.40 5.20 -5.68
N PRO A 122 31.02 5.38 -4.49
CA PRO A 122 30.36 5.02 -3.25
C PRO A 122 29.16 5.95 -3.05
N ALA A 123 28.05 5.40 -2.59
CA ALA A 123 26.82 6.14 -2.37
C ALA A 123 26.48 6.21 -0.88
N LYS A 124 25.92 7.34 -0.46
CA LYS A 124 25.36 7.55 0.88
C LYS A 124 23.84 7.56 0.76
N VAL A 125 23.15 6.92 1.72
CA VAL A 125 21.70 7.03 1.85
C VAL A 125 21.38 8.39 2.46
N LEU A 126 20.65 9.25 1.74
CA LEU A 126 20.11 10.50 2.27
C LEU A 126 18.87 10.26 3.11
N GLY A 127 18.06 9.30 2.72
CA GLY A 127 16.87 8.86 3.43
C GLY A 127 16.24 7.69 2.71
N ALA A 128 15.48 6.89 3.46
CA ALA A 128 14.74 5.74 2.95
C ALA A 128 13.41 5.64 3.67
N ASP A 129 12.41 5.12 2.99
CA ASP A 129 11.05 4.95 3.48
C ASP A 129 10.53 3.55 3.11
N ASP A 130 10.45 2.71 4.10
CA ASP A 130 9.97 1.32 4.00
C ASP A 130 8.49 1.22 3.62
N LYS A 131 7.70 2.22 4.00
CA LYS A 131 6.25 2.24 3.79
C LYS A 131 5.82 2.52 2.35
N THR A 132 6.67 3.19 1.57
CA THR A 132 6.45 3.46 0.15
C THR A 132 7.47 2.79 -0.76
N ASP A 133 8.44 2.08 -0.18
CA ASP A 133 9.55 1.44 -0.88
C ASP A 133 10.38 2.43 -1.72
N ILE A 134 10.62 3.64 -1.19
CA ILE A 134 11.41 4.69 -1.86
C ILE A 134 12.66 4.99 -1.05
N ALA A 135 13.80 5.08 -1.73
CA ALA A 135 15.06 5.55 -1.15
C ALA A 135 15.75 6.59 -2.03
N VAL A 136 16.52 7.44 -1.37
CA VAL A 136 17.34 8.47 -2.03
C VAL A 136 18.79 8.27 -1.67
N LEU A 137 19.61 8.13 -2.71
CA LEU A 137 21.05 8.01 -2.62
C LEU A 137 21.73 9.30 -3.05
N LYS A 138 22.97 9.51 -2.57
CA LYS A 138 23.85 10.60 -2.95
C LYS A 138 25.23 10.08 -3.32
N ILE A 139 25.67 10.43 -4.51
CA ILE A 139 27.06 10.22 -4.98
C ILE A 139 27.77 11.56 -5.15
N GLU A 140 29.09 11.56 -4.99
CA GLU A 140 29.92 12.75 -5.16
C GLU A 140 30.31 12.91 -6.65
N ALA A 141 29.37 13.41 -7.46
CA ALA A 141 29.53 13.68 -8.87
C ALA A 141 28.82 14.99 -9.26
N LYS A 142 29.15 15.56 -10.38
CA LYS A 142 28.61 16.84 -10.88
C LYS A 142 28.28 16.74 -12.36
N GLN A 143 27.41 17.62 -12.83
CA GLN A 143 27.01 17.73 -14.24
C GLN A 143 26.49 16.40 -14.81
N LEU A 144 25.74 15.66 -13.98
CA LEU A 144 25.12 14.42 -14.39
C LEU A 144 23.86 14.69 -15.21
N PRO A 145 23.54 13.83 -16.18
CA PRO A 145 22.24 13.87 -16.85
C PRO A 145 21.16 13.55 -15.84
N VAL A 146 20.01 14.23 -15.94
CA VAL A 146 18.88 14.07 -15.03
C VAL A 146 17.60 13.70 -15.79
N VAL A 147 16.73 12.95 -15.15
CA VAL A 147 15.40 12.64 -15.67
C VAL A 147 14.49 13.87 -15.64
N GLN A 148 13.48 13.86 -16.50
CA GLN A 148 12.33 14.75 -16.39
C GLN A 148 11.11 13.94 -15.92
N PHE A 149 10.32 14.50 -15.00
CA PHE A 149 9.10 13.88 -14.53
C PHE A 149 7.90 14.31 -15.38
N ALA A 150 6.94 13.39 -15.52
CA ALA A 150 5.59 13.69 -16.00
C ALA A 150 4.62 13.66 -14.82
N ASP A 151 3.45 14.25 -14.99
CA ASP A 151 2.34 14.15 -14.05
C ASP A 151 1.72 12.76 -14.15
N SER A 152 1.94 11.91 -13.11
CA SER A 152 1.38 10.56 -13.07
C SER A 152 -0.13 10.53 -12.82
N ASP A 153 -0.73 11.61 -12.28
CA ASP A 153 -2.18 11.67 -12.10
C ASP A 153 -2.89 11.84 -13.45
N ALA A 154 -2.25 12.54 -14.40
CA ALA A 154 -2.73 12.69 -15.77
C ALA A 154 -2.53 11.44 -16.65
N LEU A 155 -1.77 10.44 -16.18
CA LEU A 155 -1.55 9.19 -16.91
C LEU A 155 -2.87 8.42 -17.05
N ARG A 156 -3.12 7.85 -18.24
CA ARG A 156 -4.35 7.10 -18.54
C ARG A 156 -4.05 5.65 -18.88
N VAL A 157 -4.96 4.75 -18.48
CA VAL A 157 -4.97 3.35 -18.94
C VAL A 157 -4.98 3.30 -20.46
N GLY A 158 -4.19 2.40 -21.05
CA GLY A 158 -3.99 2.29 -22.50
C GLY A 158 -2.89 3.20 -23.06
N GLN A 159 -2.21 4.02 -22.26
CA GLN A 159 -1.02 4.75 -22.72
C GLN A 159 0.21 3.84 -22.71
N LEU A 160 1.07 4.05 -23.73
CA LEU A 160 2.34 3.33 -23.84
C LEU A 160 3.36 3.87 -22.86
N VAL A 161 4.03 2.95 -22.17
CA VAL A 161 5.13 3.22 -21.23
C VAL A 161 6.29 2.27 -21.46
N CYS A 162 7.50 2.71 -21.12
CA CYS A 162 8.70 1.89 -21.27
C CYS A 162 9.49 1.85 -19.96
N SER A 163 9.93 0.66 -19.59
CA SER A 163 10.81 0.38 -18.45
C SER A 163 12.27 0.37 -18.91
N ILE A 164 13.14 1.00 -18.14
CA ILE A 164 14.60 0.96 -18.35
C ILE A 164 15.24 0.52 -17.05
N GLY A 165 16.17 -0.43 -17.12
CA GLY A 165 16.90 -0.92 -15.96
C GLY A 165 18.05 -1.83 -16.35
N VAL A 166 18.69 -2.45 -15.36
CA VAL A 166 19.84 -3.35 -15.56
C VAL A 166 19.53 -4.71 -14.92
N PRO A 167 18.77 -5.57 -15.61
CA PRO A 167 18.37 -6.88 -15.07
C PRO A 167 19.54 -7.88 -15.13
N PHE A 168 19.58 -8.81 -14.16
CA PHE A 168 20.45 -10.01 -14.18
C PHE A 168 21.94 -9.73 -14.37
N LYS A 169 22.48 -8.62 -13.86
CA LYS A 169 23.88 -8.22 -14.08
C LYS A 169 24.29 -8.09 -15.55
N LEU A 170 23.28 -7.93 -16.42
CA LEU A 170 23.47 -7.66 -17.85
C LEU A 170 23.62 -6.16 -18.12
N ASP A 171 23.69 -5.80 -19.40
CA ASP A 171 23.65 -4.41 -19.83
C ASP A 171 22.23 -3.83 -19.75
N TYR A 172 22.10 -2.54 -20.01
CA TYR A 172 20.84 -1.81 -19.99
C TYR A 172 19.79 -2.48 -20.84
N SER A 173 18.64 -2.74 -20.24
CA SER A 173 17.46 -3.32 -20.90
C SER A 173 16.35 -2.29 -21.04
N PHE A 174 15.67 -2.33 -22.18
CA PHE A 174 14.56 -1.49 -22.55
C PHE A 174 13.37 -2.37 -22.92
N SER A 175 12.25 -2.16 -22.28
CA SER A 175 11.03 -2.91 -22.52
C SER A 175 9.84 -1.97 -22.50
N CYS A 176 8.91 -2.10 -23.45
CA CYS A 176 7.72 -1.27 -23.51
C CYS A 176 6.44 -2.10 -23.37
N GLY A 177 5.42 -1.48 -22.84
CA GLY A 177 4.09 -2.04 -22.63
C GLY A 177 3.09 -0.93 -22.42
N TRP A 178 1.94 -1.27 -21.91
CA TRP A 178 0.81 -0.37 -21.72
C TRP A 178 0.54 -0.15 -20.24
N VAL A 179 -0.02 0.99 -19.89
CA VAL A 179 -0.65 1.18 -18.58
C VAL A 179 -1.92 0.32 -18.53
N SER A 180 -1.89 -0.75 -17.75
CA SER A 180 -3.00 -1.71 -17.62
C SER A 180 -4.02 -1.27 -16.58
N ALA A 181 -3.56 -0.61 -15.49
CA ALA A 181 -4.41 -0.05 -14.44
C ALA A 181 -3.65 1.03 -13.63
N LYS A 182 -4.39 1.75 -12.77
CA LYS A 182 -3.86 2.71 -11.80
C LYS A 182 -4.51 2.48 -10.44
N GLY A 183 -3.90 2.98 -9.38
CA GLY A 183 -4.46 2.89 -8.03
C GLY A 183 -4.44 1.47 -7.47
N ARG A 184 -3.51 0.61 -7.93
CA ARG A 184 -3.40 -0.75 -7.39
C ARG A 184 -2.81 -0.72 -6.00
N SER A 185 -3.45 -1.46 -5.11
CA SER A 185 -3.13 -1.55 -3.69
C SER A 185 -3.41 -2.96 -3.17
N ARG A 186 -3.04 -3.25 -1.92
CA ARG A 186 -3.13 -4.57 -1.27
C ARG A 186 -2.31 -5.64 -1.98
N LEU A 187 -1.17 -5.26 -2.53
CA LEU A 187 -0.29 -6.17 -3.27
C LEU A 187 0.88 -6.66 -2.40
N THR A 188 1.28 -5.86 -1.42
CA THR A 188 2.41 -6.14 -0.54
C THR A 188 2.08 -5.84 0.92
N THR A 189 3.07 -5.98 1.79
CA THR A 189 3.01 -5.55 3.19
C THR A 189 3.31 -4.06 3.37
N THR A 190 3.69 -3.33 2.30
CA THR A 190 3.89 -1.88 2.36
C THR A 190 2.58 -1.17 2.63
N THR A 191 2.63 -0.16 3.49
CA THR A 191 1.40 0.48 4.01
C THR A 191 0.77 1.45 3.02
N TYR A 192 1.56 2.01 2.09
CA TYR A 192 1.12 3.08 1.20
C TYR A 192 1.32 2.72 -0.25
N GLU A 193 0.35 2.02 -0.80
CA GLU A 193 0.35 1.53 -2.16
C GLU A 193 -0.61 2.35 -3.03
N ASP A 194 -0.14 2.78 -4.20
CA ASP A 194 -0.92 3.45 -5.26
C ASP A 194 -0.27 3.14 -6.61
N TYR A 195 -0.06 1.85 -6.90
CA TYR A 195 0.77 1.46 -8.02
C TYR A 195 0.12 1.68 -9.38
N ILE A 196 0.97 2.04 -10.36
CA ILE A 196 0.69 1.92 -11.79
C ILE A 196 0.95 0.47 -12.16
N GLN A 197 -0.05 -0.22 -12.74
CA GLN A 197 0.10 -1.55 -13.32
C GLN A 197 0.45 -1.42 -14.82
N THR A 198 1.44 -2.19 -15.27
CA THR A 198 1.86 -2.27 -16.67
C THR A 198 2.17 -3.71 -17.07
N ASP A 199 2.10 -4.00 -18.36
CA ASP A 199 2.57 -5.24 -18.98
C ASP A 199 3.99 -5.08 -19.59
N SER A 200 4.63 -3.94 -19.40
CA SER A 200 6.07 -3.77 -19.68
C SER A 200 6.88 -4.80 -18.89
N PHE A 201 7.81 -5.46 -19.56
CA PHE A 201 8.61 -6.51 -18.92
C PHE A 201 9.50 -5.94 -17.83
N ILE A 202 9.23 -6.32 -16.58
CA ILE A 202 10.06 -6.03 -15.40
C ILE A 202 10.61 -7.35 -14.89
N ASN A 203 11.92 -7.38 -14.63
CA ASN A 203 12.66 -8.52 -14.10
C ASN A 203 13.52 -8.05 -12.91
N PRO A 204 14.02 -8.99 -12.07
CA PRO A 204 15.00 -8.66 -11.05
C PRO A 204 16.17 -7.86 -11.60
N GLY A 205 16.47 -6.72 -10.95
CA GLY A 205 17.45 -5.73 -11.39
C GLY A 205 16.84 -4.50 -12.06
N ASN A 206 15.61 -4.55 -12.61
CA ASN A 206 14.89 -3.37 -13.07
C ASN A 206 14.26 -2.57 -11.92
N SER A 207 14.10 -3.15 -10.73
CA SER A 207 13.61 -2.46 -9.53
C SER A 207 14.44 -1.21 -9.26
N GLY A 208 13.77 -0.08 -9.00
CA GLY A 208 14.38 1.24 -8.84
C GLY A 208 14.64 1.96 -10.16
N GLY A 209 14.55 1.30 -11.31
CA GLY A 209 14.66 1.94 -12.63
C GLY A 209 13.41 2.73 -13.02
N PRO A 210 13.49 3.70 -13.94
CA PRO A 210 12.36 4.53 -14.33
C PRO A 210 11.40 3.78 -15.25
N LEU A 211 10.09 4.01 -15.04
CA LEU A 211 9.03 3.80 -16.03
C LEU A 211 8.76 5.14 -16.71
N VAL A 212 8.90 5.21 -18.03
CA VAL A 212 8.81 6.47 -18.78
C VAL A 212 7.72 6.43 -19.84
N ASN A 213 7.18 7.59 -20.20
CA ASN A 213 6.27 7.74 -21.34
C ASN A 213 7.03 7.88 -22.66
N VAL A 214 6.32 7.99 -23.78
CA VAL A 214 6.88 8.15 -25.14
C VAL A 214 7.64 9.46 -25.36
N GLN A 215 7.60 10.41 -24.41
CA GLN A 215 8.42 11.61 -24.40
C GLN A 215 9.71 11.45 -23.57
N GLY A 216 9.99 10.26 -23.03
CA GLY A 216 11.12 10.00 -22.15
C GLY A 216 11.00 10.64 -20.75
N ARG A 217 9.78 11.00 -20.31
CA ARG A 217 9.53 11.53 -18.98
C ARG A 217 9.09 10.43 -18.02
N VAL A 218 9.61 10.46 -16.81
CA VAL A 218 9.30 9.47 -15.76
C VAL A 218 7.85 9.62 -15.32
N VAL A 219 7.08 8.54 -15.46
CA VAL A 219 5.71 8.39 -14.95
C VAL A 219 5.68 7.53 -13.68
N GLY A 220 6.74 6.78 -13.41
CA GLY A 220 6.86 5.95 -12.20
C GLY A 220 8.24 5.34 -12.04
N MET A 221 8.42 4.59 -10.96
CA MET A 221 9.63 3.80 -10.66
C MET A 221 9.22 2.32 -10.55
N ASN A 222 9.87 1.47 -11.32
CA ASN A 222 9.62 0.02 -11.30
C ASN A 222 9.91 -0.55 -9.91
N THR A 223 9.04 -1.39 -9.38
CA THR A 223 9.23 -1.94 -8.03
C THR A 223 8.91 -3.43 -7.91
N LEU A 224 7.76 -3.89 -8.41
CA LEU A 224 7.23 -5.23 -8.16
C LEU A 224 6.83 -5.94 -9.45
N ILE A 225 6.82 -7.27 -9.40
CA ILE A 225 6.15 -8.13 -10.37
C ILE A 225 5.26 -9.14 -9.65
N ASN A 226 4.13 -9.51 -10.23
CA ASN A 226 3.27 -10.56 -9.70
C ASN A 226 3.61 -11.91 -10.36
N GLY A 227 4.70 -12.53 -9.90
CA GLY A 227 5.24 -13.76 -10.46
C GLY A 227 6.10 -13.56 -11.72
N LEU A 228 7.19 -14.32 -11.85
CA LEU A 228 8.08 -14.27 -13.02
C LEU A 228 7.31 -14.64 -14.29
N GLY A 229 7.39 -13.76 -15.30
CA GLY A 229 6.78 -14.01 -16.62
C GLY A 229 5.25 -13.85 -16.68
N SER A 230 4.59 -13.37 -15.63
CA SER A 230 3.13 -13.16 -15.62
C SER A 230 2.64 -12.05 -16.54
N GLY A 231 3.53 -11.14 -16.97
CA GLY A 231 3.13 -9.93 -17.70
C GLY A 231 2.41 -8.90 -16.83
N VAL A 232 2.48 -9.03 -15.50
CA VAL A 232 1.90 -8.08 -14.54
C VAL A 232 3.00 -7.46 -13.72
N ALA A 233 3.27 -6.19 -13.94
CA ALA A 233 4.30 -5.42 -13.27
C ALA A 233 3.74 -4.13 -12.67
N PHE A 234 4.42 -3.59 -11.66
CA PHE A 234 3.96 -2.44 -10.89
C PHE A 234 5.07 -1.40 -10.76
N ALA A 235 4.65 -0.13 -10.79
CA ALA A 235 5.54 1.01 -10.59
C ALA A 235 4.94 2.02 -9.61
N ILE A 236 5.80 2.62 -8.77
CA ILE A 236 5.45 3.71 -7.86
C ILE A 236 5.24 4.98 -8.70
N PRO A 237 4.11 5.72 -8.56
CA PRO A 237 3.81 6.88 -9.38
C PRO A 237 4.80 8.04 -9.21
N ALA A 238 5.07 8.76 -10.30
CA ALA A 238 6.02 9.87 -10.33
C ALA A 238 5.69 11.00 -9.33
N ASN A 239 4.39 11.34 -9.14
CA ASN A 239 3.99 12.37 -8.19
C ASN A 239 4.30 11.95 -6.74
N MET A 240 4.11 10.65 -6.41
CA MET A 240 4.51 10.10 -5.11
C MET A 240 6.04 10.15 -4.94
N LEU A 241 6.81 9.75 -5.96
CA LEU A 241 8.28 9.81 -5.93
C LEU A 241 8.80 11.23 -5.67
N GLN A 242 8.23 12.24 -6.33
CA GLN A 242 8.65 13.63 -6.16
C GLN A 242 8.30 14.15 -4.75
N ASN A 243 7.12 13.83 -4.23
CA ASN A 243 6.71 14.23 -2.88
C ASN A 243 7.59 13.59 -1.80
N ILE A 244 7.68 12.27 -1.80
CA ILE A 244 8.44 11.49 -0.80
C ILE A 244 9.94 11.76 -0.97
N GLY A 245 10.46 11.68 -2.20
CA GLY A 245 11.87 11.91 -2.49
C GLY A 245 12.37 13.31 -2.08
N SER A 246 11.53 14.36 -2.26
CA SER A 246 11.91 15.71 -1.79
C SER A 246 12.00 15.78 -0.27
N GLN A 247 11.14 15.10 0.48
CA GLN A 247 11.24 15.02 1.94
C GLN A 247 12.49 14.26 2.36
N LEU A 248 12.76 13.09 1.77
CA LEU A 248 13.95 12.30 2.05
C LEU A 248 15.25 13.06 1.75
N MET A 249 15.31 13.85 0.65
CA MET A 249 16.45 14.69 0.33
C MET A 249 16.69 15.83 1.33
N ASN A 250 15.61 16.41 1.89
CA ASN A 250 15.69 17.59 2.74
C ASN A 250 15.85 17.25 4.23
N THR A 251 15.16 16.23 4.71
CA THR A 251 15.04 15.90 6.14
C THR A 251 15.54 14.50 6.49
N GLY A 252 15.76 13.64 5.49
CA GLY A 252 16.14 12.24 5.67
C GLY A 252 15.00 11.31 6.08
N HIS A 253 13.83 11.82 6.35
CA HIS A 253 12.64 11.04 6.76
C HIS A 253 11.36 11.64 6.16
N VAL A 254 10.29 10.85 6.16
CA VAL A 254 8.99 11.25 5.63
C VAL A 254 8.06 11.60 6.77
N VAL A 255 7.56 12.83 6.74
CA VAL A 255 6.53 13.32 7.67
C VAL A 255 5.16 13.06 7.06
N ARG A 256 4.30 12.33 7.78
CA ARG A 256 2.96 11.96 7.30
C ARG A 256 1.88 12.58 8.15
N ALA A 257 0.89 13.15 7.49
CA ALA A 257 -0.34 13.54 8.14
C ALA A 257 -1.08 12.28 8.66
N TRP A 258 -1.67 12.41 9.84
CA TRP A 258 -2.34 11.32 10.53
C TRP A 258 -3.52 11.81 11.35
N LEU A 259 -4.53 10.94 11.55
CA LEU A 259 -5.68 11.24 12.40
C LEU A 259 -5.65 10.50 13.73
N GLY A 260 -5.06 9.33 13.79
CA GLY A 260 -5.05 8.48 14.98
C GLY A 260 -6.33 7.66 15.14
N VAL A 261 -6.84 7.18 14.01
CA VAL A 261 -7.99 6.25 13.96
C VAL A 261 -7.54 4.91 13.42
N ARG A 262 -8.12 3.83 13.91
CA ARG A 262 -8.11 2.52 13.28
C ARG A 262 -9.45 2.34 12.59
N VAL A 263 -9.41 1.90 11.34
CA VAL A 263 -10.59 1.88 10.48
C VAL A 263 -10.68 0.60 9.67
N GLN A 264 -11.90 0.27 9.24
CA GLN A 264 -12.19 -0.83 8.32
C GLN A 264 -13.17 -0.34 7.23
N SER A 265 -13.08 -0.93 6.03
CA SER A 265 -14.03 -0.64 4.95
C SER A 265 -15.36 -1.36 5.22
N LEU A 266 -16.48 -0.73 4.95
CA LEU A 266 -17.81 -1.39 5.08
C LEU A 266 -17.96 -2.56 4.11
N ASP A 267 -17.29 -2.54 2.96
CA ASP A 267 -17.35 -3.63 1.96
C ASP A 267 -16.54 -4.86 2.37
N ASP A 268 -15.63 -4.76 3.32
CA ASP A 268 -14.79 -5.89 3.75
C ASP A 268 -15.60 -6.92 4.58
N ASN A 269 -16.77 -6.51 5.13
CA ASN A 269 -17.61 -7.40 5.93
C ASN A 269 -19.09 -7.03 5.82
N ASP A 270 -19.91 -7.90 5.23
CA ASP A 270 -21.35 -7.67 5.05
C ASP A 270 -22.10 -7.51 6.38
N SER A 271 -21.61 -8.08 7.48
CA SER A 271 -22.18 -7.91 8.83
C SER A 271 -22.14 -6.46 9.31
N LEU A 272 -21.23 -5.62 8.77
CA LEU A 272 -21.11 -4.21 9.12
C LEU A 272 -22.16 -3.33 8.47
N LYS A 273 -22.80 -3.79 7.40
CA LYS A 273 -23.81 -3.02 6.65
C LYS A 273 -25.15 -2.98 7.39
N PHE A 274 -25.48 -4.03 8.15
CA PHE A 274 -26.78 -4.18 8.81
C PHE A 274 -27.10 -3.12 9.87
N PRO A 275 -26.17 -2.71 10.76
CA PRO A 275 -26.48 -1.71 11.79
C PRO A 275 -26.62 -0.27 11.26
N HIS A 276 -26.33 -0.01 10.00
CA HIS A 276 -26.16 1.33 9.46
C HIS A 276 -27.08 1.62 8.28
N GLU A 277 -28.42 1.48 8.49
CA GLU A 277 -29.40 1.80 7.46
C GLU A 277 -29.17 3.18 6.82
N GLY A 278 -29.06 3.20 5.49
CA GLY A 278 -28.89 4.42 4.69
C GLY A 278 -27.46 4.77 4.31
N VAL A 279 -26.47 3.92 4.62
CA VAL A 279 -25.08 4.06 4.14
C VAL A 279 -24.57 2.70 3.66
N ASP A 280 -24.34 2.60 2.35
CA ASP A 280 -23.88 1.37 1.70
C ASP A 280 -22.36 1.29 1.56
N ARG A 281 -21.68 2.45 1.63
CA ARG A 281 -20.22 2.58 1.42
C ARG A 281 -19.62 3.58 2.39
N GLY A 282 -18.37 3.33 2.77
CA GLY A 282 -17.62 4.20 3.66
C GLY A 282 -16.64 3.42 4.54
N VAL A 283 -16.08 4.14 5.48
CA VAL A 283 -15.00 3.67 6.35
C VAL A 283 -15.45 3.79 7.80
N ILE A 284 -15.62 2.67 8.48
CA ILE A 284 -16.03 2.65 9.90
C ILE A 284 -14.81 2.82 10.80
N ILE A 285 -14.93 3.67 11.81
CA ILE A 285 -13.91 3.84 12.86
C ILE A 285 -14.08 2.71 13.88
N GLU A 286 -13.08 1.83 13.98
CA GLU A 286 -13.01 0.79 15.00
C GLU A 286 -12.59 1.34 16.35
N THR A 287 -11.47 2.11 16.33
CA THR A 287 -10.91 2.71 17.55
C THR A 287 -10.27 4.06 17.25
N ILE A 288 -10.21 4.89 18.28
CA ILE A 288 -9.49 6.16 18.28
C ILE A 288 -8.36 6.04 19.30
N GLU A 289 -7.13 6.31 18.86
CA GLU A 289 -5.96 6.24 19.73
C GLU A 289 -5.90 7.45 20.67
N PRO A 290 -5.56 7.25 21.95
CA PRO A 290 -5.42 8.34 22.91
C PRO A 290 -4.37 9.38 22.47
N ASN A 291 -4.59 10.64 22.81
CA ASN A 291 -3.67 11.76 22.53
C ASN A 291 -3.43 12.02 21.02
N THR A 292 -4.42 11.71 20.19
CA THR A 292 -4.35 11.90 18.74
C THR A 292 -5.25 13.03 18.27
N PRO A 293 -5.10 13.49 17.02
CA PRO A 293 -6.02 14.45 16.41
C PRO A 293 -7.49 14.02 16.48
N ALA A 294 -7.78 12.74 16.16
CA ALA A 294 -9.14 12.22 16.23
C ALA A 294 -9.66 12.18 17.66
N PHE A 295 -8.81 11.83 18.65
CA PHE A 295 -9.19 11.83 20.07
C PHE A 295 -9.58 13.23 20.59
N SER A 296 -8.94 14.26 20.05
CA SER A 296 -9.24 15.67 20.38
C SER A 296 -10.40 16.26 19.58
N SER A 297 -11.03 15.48 18.72
CA SER A 297 -12.16 15.86 17.88
C SER A 297 -13.48 15.26 18.40
N ASP A 298 -14.57 15.52 17.67
CA ASP A 298 -15.89 14.93 17.95
C ASP A 298 -16.06 13.52 17.32
N LEU A 299 -15.02 12.91 16.76
CA LEU A 299 -15.08 11.55 16.21
C LEU A 299 -15.27 10.52 17.31
N ARG A 300 -15.99 9.45 16.99
CA ARG A 300 -16.28 8.34 17.92
C ARG A 300 -16.07 7.00 17.21
N PRO A 301 -15.75 5.95 17.95
CA PRO A 301 -15.88 4.58 17.44
C PRO A 301 -17.26 4.36 16.82
N SER A 302 -17.34 3.53 15.78
CA SER A 302 -18.53 3.25 14.94
C SER A 302 -19.03 4.41 14.07
N ASP A 303 -18.39 5.56 14.05
CA ASP A 303 -18.62 6.55 13.02
C ASP A 303 -18.26 5.98 11.65
N ILE A 304 -19.12 6.21 10.64
CA ILE A 304 -18.79 5.87 9.25
C ILE A 304 -18.41 7.14 8.52
N ILE A 305 -17.16 7.22 8.12
CA ILE A 305 -16.65 8.33 7.31
C ILE A 305 -17.00 8.05 5.85
N THR A 306 -17.79 8.91 5.25
CA THR A 306 -18.25 8.77 3.85
C THR A 306 -17.52 9.70 2.88
N HIS A 307 -17.01 10.86 3.36
CA HIS A 307 -16.27 11.81 2.53
C HIS A 307 -15.19 12.51 3.35
N LEU A 308 -14.10 12.90 2.68
CA LEU A 308 -13.08 13.80 3.17
C LEU A 308 -12.98 15.00 2.23
N ASP A 309 -13.21 16.21 2.74
CA ASP A 309 -13.24 17.49 1.97
C ASP A 309 -14.11 17.42 0.71
N GLY A 310 -15.19 16.62 0.74
CA GLY A 310 -16.11 16.41 -0.38
C GLY A 310 -15.73 15.27 -1.31
N THR A 311 -14.54 14.67 -1.19
CA THR A 311 -14.12 13.48 -1.91
C THR A 311 -14.78 12.26 -1.28
N PRO A 312 -15.54 11.43 -2.01
CA PRO A 312 -16.15 10.21 -1.48
C PRO A 312 -15.08 9.19 -1.09
N LEU A 313 -15.34 8.48 0.01
CA LEU A 313 -14.50 7.40 0.53
C LEU A 313 -15.30 6.09 0.49
N GLU A 314 -14.76 5.08 -0.16
CA GLU A 314 -15.37 3.75 -0.23
C GLU A 314 -14.61 2.75 0.65
N THR A 315 -13.29 2.91 0.76
CA THR A 315 -12.40 1.99 1.47
C THR A 315 -11.53 2.69 2.50
N ALA A 316 -11.00 1.93 3.46
CA ALA A 316 -10.02 2.41 4.43
C ALA A 316 -8.76 2.98 3.74
N GLN A 317 -8.42 2.45 2.57
CA GLN A 317 -7.29 2.94 1.76
C GLN A 317 -7.58 4.30 1.14
N ASP A 318 -8.83 4.57 0.71
CA ASP A 318 -9.19 5.90 0.20
C ASP A 318 -8.97 6.95 1.29
N LEU A 319 -9.40 6.67 2.53
CA LEU A 319 -9.15 7.56 3.66
C LEU A 319 -7.66 7.78 3.89
N GLN A 320 -6.88 6.71 3.89
CA GLN A 320 -5.43 6.76 4.07
C GLN A 320 -4.77 7.57 2.96
N HIS A 321 -5.12 7.31 1.70
CA HIS A 321 -4.60 8.02 0.53
C HIS A 321 -4.94 9.52 0.59
N GLU A 322 -6.18 9.87 0.92
CA GLU A 322 -6.59 11.27 1.03
C GLU A 322 -5.89 12.00 2.18
N ILE A 323 -5.67 11.35 3.32
CA ILE A 323 -4.91 11.94 4.44
C ILE A 323 -3.45 12.14 4.07
N LEU A 324 -2.83 11.23 3.32
CA LEU A 324 -1.44 11.37 2.87
C LEU A 324 -1.19 12.55 1.93
N LYS A 325 -2.23 13.01 1.22
CA LYS A 325 -2.14 14.23 0.40
C LYS A 325 -2.13 15.50 1.23
N ARG A 326 -2.40 15.43 2.53
CA ARG A 326 -2.46 16.58 3.45
C ARG A 326 -1.12 16.79 4.14
N LYS A 327 -0.91 18.01 4.62
CA LYS A 327 0.24 18.33 5.47
C LYS A 327 -0.14 18.16 6.94
N VAL A 328 0.85 17.93 7.79
CA VAL A 328 0.66 17.98 9.24
C VAL A 328 0.20 19.37 9.63
N GLY A 329 -0.90 19.45 10.39
CA GLY A 329 -1.53 20.69 10.83
C GLY A 329 -2.66 21.20 9.93
N ASP A 330 -2.89 20.58 8.75
CA ASP A 330 -4.06 20.90 7.93
C ASP A 330 -5.35 20.48 8.64
N THR A 331 -6.42 21.25 8.45
CA THR A 331 -7.75 20.87 8.94
C THR A 331 -8.54 20.24 7.82
N VAL A 332 -8.90 18.96 8.01
CA VAL A 332 -9.74 18.18 7.09
C VAL A 332 -11.18 18.15 7.59
N LYS A 333 -12.14 18.17 6.68
CA LYS A 333 -13.56 18.08 6.96
C LYS A 333 -14.08 16.69 6.60
N LEU A 334 -14.47 15.93 7.61
CA LEU A 334 -15.02 14.58 7.45
C LEU A 334 -16.55 14.64 7.44
N SER A 335 -17.18 14.02 6.44
CA SER A 335 -18.61 13.74 6.46
C SER A 335 -18.82 12.39 7.11
N VAL A 336 -19.50 12.38 8.24
CA VAL A 336 -19.65 11.22 9.11
C VAL A 336 -21.13 10.83 9.20
N TRP A 337 -21.42 9.53 9.15
CA TRP A 337 -22.72 8.98 9.48
C TRP A 337 -22.68 8.40 10.89
N ARG A 338 -23.55 8.87 11.77
CA ARG A 338 -23.71 8.46 13.18
C ARG A 338 -25.16 8.42 13.54
N ASP A 339 -25.67 7.32 14.08
CA ASP A 339 -27.04 7.18 14.59
C ASP A 339 -28.13 7.66 13.59
N GLY A 340 -27.99 7.26 12.31
CA GLY A 340 -28.93 7.64 11.26
C GLY A 340 -28.82 9.11 10.78
N LYS A 341 -27.79 9.85 11.20
CA LYS A 341 -27.62 11.28 10.87
C LYS A 341 -26.28 11.55 10.20
N ARG A 342 -26.29 12.50 9.26
CA ARG A 342 -25.06 13.01 8.68
C ARG A 342 -24.50 14.17 9.51
N LEU A 343 -23.26 14.04 9.93
CA LEU A 343 -22.52 15.05 10.67
C LEU A 343 -21.33 15.54 9.82
N SER A 344 -20.84 16.72 10.14
CA SER A 344 -19.62 17.26 9.56
C SER A 344 -18.65 17.59 10.68
N ILE A 345 -17.55 16.85 10.74
CA ILE A 345 -16.54 16.95 11.80
C ILE A 345 -15.23 17.45 11.19
N ALA A 346 -14.69 18.53 11.76
CA ALA A 346 -13.39 19.06 11.38
C ALA A 346 -12.30 18.45 12.27
N VAL A 347 -11.25 17.92 11.67
CA VAL A 347 -10.12 17.32 12.39
C VAL A 347 -8.83 17.96 11.89
N LYS A 348 -7.99 18.42 12.81
CA LYS A 348 -6.66 18.92 12.47
C LYS A 348 -5.70 17.74 12.42
N THR A 349 -5.02 17.50 11.30
CA THR A 349 -4.08 16.40 11.15
C THR A 349 -2.87 16.57 12.07
N GLY A 350 -2.41 15.48 12.64
CA GLY A 350 -1.14 15.39 13.39
C GLY A 350 -0.06 14.73 12.56
N GLU A 351 1.13 14.61 13.14
CA GLU A 351 2.23 13.82 12.59
C GLU A 351 2.09 12.36 13.02
N LEU A 352 2.21 11.44 12.05
CA LEU A 352 2.25 10.01 12.33
C LEU A 352 3.51 9.70 13.17
N PRO A 353 3.38 9.13 14.39
CA PRO A 353 4.53 8.79 15.22
C PRO A 353 5.48 7.82 14.52
N SER A 354 6.77 8.07 14.61
CA SER A 354 7.82 7.23 14.02
C SER A 354 7.97 5.85 14.70
N GLN A 355 7.33 5.66 15.87
CA GLN A 355 7.23 4.38 16.59
C GLN A 355 5.84 4.26 17.21
N PRO A 356 5.26 3.04 17.34
CA PRO A 356 4.04 2.84 18.11
C PRO A 356 4.26 3.29 19.56
N GLN A 357 3.47 4.25 20.04
CA GLN A 357 3.48 4.59 21.46
C GLN A 357 2.97 3.38 22.26
N PRO A 358 3.71 2.93 23.31
CA PRO A 358 3.16 1.94 24.22
C PRO A 358 1.92 2.53 24.90
N ALA A 359 0.83 1.78 24.89
CA ALA A 359 -0.39 2.17 25.61
C ALA A 359 -0.07 2.45 27.08
N ALA A 360 -0.47 3.62 27.57
CA ALA A 360 -0.22 4.02 28.95
C ALA A 360 -0.95 3.06 29.91
N ASN A 361 -0.20 2.46 30.82
CA ASN A 361 -0.71 1.64 31.90
C ASN A 361 -1.53 2.49 32.88
N LEU A 362 -2.82 2.26 32.94
CA LEU A 362 -3.69 2.79 34.00
C LEU A 362 -4.73 1.74 34.37
N ALA A 363 -4.63 1.11 35.53
CA ALA A 363 -5.73 0.97 36.48
C ALA A 363 -5.48 -0.06 37.61
N PRO A 364 -6.16 0.05 38.75
CA PRO A 364 -5.95 -0.78 39.92
C PRO A 364 -6.64 -2.14 39.82
N GLU A 365 -6.05 -3.15 40.43
CA GLU A 365 -6.54 -4.53 40.49
C GLU A 365 -7.93 -4.66 41.16
N ARG A 366 -8.87 -5.27 40.46
CA ARG A 366 -10.14 -5.76 41.02
C ARG A 366 -10.09 -7.28 41.13
N LYS A 367 -10.80 -7.84 42.10
CA LYS A 367 -10.97 -9.29 42.25
C LYS A 367 -11.87 -9.84 41.12
N PRO A 368 -11.57 -11.02 40.54
CA PRO A 368 -12.31 -11.56 39.44
C PRO A 368 -13.74 -11.97 39.83
N SER A 369 -14.72 -11.58 39.04
CA SER A 369 -16.10 -12.09 39.07
C SER A 369 -16.39 -12.75 37.73
N SER A 370 -17.12 -13.88 37.75
CA SER A 370 -17.60 -14.56 36.57
C SER A 370 -19.11 -14.40 36.44
N HIS A 371 -19.58 -14.03 35.26
CA HIS A 371 -20.99 -13.85 34.95
C HIS A 371 -21.37 -14.63 33.68
N ARG A 372 -22.60 -15.16 33.66
CA ARG A 372 -23.12 -15.92 32.54
C ARG A 372 -24.32 -15.19 31.95
N SER A 373 -24.28 -14.93 30.64
CA SER A 373 -25.40 -14.38 29.87
C SER A 373 -26.07 -15.49 29.09
N ASP A 374 -27.11 -16.07 29.70
CA ASP A 374 -27.78 -17.26 29.14
C ASP A 374 -28.56 -16.99 27.84
N GLY A 375 -28.88 -15.71 27.53
CA GLY A 375 -29.64 -15.34 26.33
C GLY A 375 -28.83 -15.42 25.01
N TYR A 376 -27.51 -15.24 25.05
CA TYR A 376 -26.66 -15.22 23.90
C TYR A 376 -25.63 -16.35 23.84
N GLY A 377 -25.63 -17.22 24.88
CA GLY A 377 -24.67 -18.32 24.97
C GLY A 377 -23.24 -17.90 25.33
N LEU A 378 -23.05 -16.77 26.03
CA LEU A 378 -21.79 -16.25 26.50
C LEU A 378 -21.54 -16.52 27.97
N SER A 379 -20.33 -16.96 28.30
CA SER A 379 -19.79 -16.94 29.65
C SER A 379 -18.69 -15.92 29.73
N LEU A 380 -18.82 -14.91 30.60
CA LEU A 380 -17.93 -13.79 30.72
C LEU A 380 -17.23 -13.79 32.08
N GLN A 381 -15.98 -13.33 32.13
CA GLN A 381 -15.23 -13.09 33.37
C GLN A 381 -14.47 -11.76 33.29
N ASP A 382 -14.14 -11.20 34.45
CA ASP A 382 -13.35 -9.98 34.50
C ASP A 382 -11.95 -10.21 33.93
N LEU A 383 -11.44 -9.23 33.18
CA LEU A 383 -10.04 -9.24 32.72
C LEU A 383 -9.12 -8.97 33.91
N THR A 384 -8.26 -9.93 34.22
CA THR A 384 -7.26 -9.81 35.31
C THR A 384 -5.86 -9.68 34.76
N SER A 385 -4.93 -9.12 35.53
CA SER A 385 -3.51 -8.95 35.12
C SER A 385 -2.86 -10.26 34.64
N PRO A 386 -3.10 -11.44 35.25
CA PRO A 386 -2.60 -12.71 34.71
C PRO A 386 -3.17 -13.06 33.32
N LEU A 387 -4.46 -12.80 33.07
CA LEU A 387 -5.09 -13.06 31.77
C LEU A 387 -4.58 -12.10 30.68
N VAL A 388 -4.31 -10.84 31.02
CA VAL A 388 -3.68 -9.88 30.10
C VAL A 388 -2.33 -10.42 29.60
N GLN A 389 -1.52 -10.96 30.52
CA GLN A 389 -0.22 -11.55 30.16
C GLN A 389 -0.37 -12.86 29.38
N GLN A 390 -1.31 -13.71 29.77
CA GLN A 390 -1.54 -15.01 29.16
C GLN A 390 -2.00 -14.87 27.69
N PHE A 391 -2.91 -13.94 27.42
CA PHE A 391 -3.49 -13.77 26.07
C PHE A 391 -2.76 -12.74 25.21
N HIS A 392 -1.64 -12.16 25.68
CA HIS A 392 -0.90 -11.11 24.98
C HIS A 392 -1.76 -9.89 24.63
N ASN A 393 -2.84 -9.65 25.39
CA ASN A 393 -3.75 -8.54 25.17
C ASN A 393 -3.09 -7.20 25.55
N LYS A 394 -3.39 -6.17 24.77
CA LYS A 394 -2.95 -4.79 25.02
C LYS A 394 -3.93 -3.99 25.89
N VAL A 395 -5.13 -4.50 26.08
CA VAL A 395 -6.16 -3.89 26.92
C VAL A 395 -6.02 -4.34 28.37
N THR A 396 -6.30 -3.42 29.29
CA THR A 396 -6.20 -3.66 30.74
C THR A 396 -7.56 -3.70 31.44
N GLN A 397 -8.66 -3.45 30.71
CA GLN A 397 -10.05 -3.48 31.20
C GLN A 397 -10.94 -4.11 30.15
N GLY A 398 -12.02 -4.80 30.58
CA GLY A 398 -12.97 -5.45 29.70
C GLY A 398 -13.55 -6.71 30.30
N ALA A 399 -14.41 -7.38 29.53
CA ALA A 399 -14.98 -8.68 29.85
C ALA A 399 -14.37 -9.75 28.94
N VAL A 400 -13.73 -10.76 29.51
CA VAL A 400 -13.14 -11.89 28.76
C VAL A 400 -14.23 -12.90 28.45
N VAL A 401 -14.32 -13.33 27.20
CA VAL A 401 -15.17 -14.47 26.79
C VAL A 401 -14.49 -15.76 27.25
N ASN A 402 -15.02 -16.34 28.31
CA ASN A 402 -14.50 -17.57 28.91
C ASN A 402 -14.97 -18.82 28.18
N ASP A 403 -16.27 -18.82 27.76
CA ASP A 403 -16.84 -19.93 27.02
C ASP A 403 -18.02 -19.47 26.15
N ILE A 404 -18.25 -20.19 25.03
CA ILE A 404 -19.33 -19.92 24.09
C ILE A 404 -20.12 -21.22 23.85
N THR A 405 -21.45 -21.13 23.95
CA THR A 405 -22.32 -22.26 23.68
C THR A 405 -22.42 -22.50 22.17
N ALA A 406 -22.22 -23.73 21.74
CA ALA A 406 -22.32 -24.10 20.34
C ALA A 406 -23.74 -23.79 19.76
N ASN A 407 -23.77 -23.29 18.51
CA ASN A 407 -24.94 -22.80 17.79
C ASN A 407 -25.69 -21.65 18.50
N SER A 408 -24.99 -20.90 19.34
CA SER A 408 -25.56 -19.71 20.00
C SER A 408 -25.44 -18.47 19.10
N PRO A 409 -26.23 -17.40 19.38
CA PRO A 409 -26.03 -16.11 18.69
C PRO A 409 -24.60 -15.56 18.76
N ALA A 410 -23.93 -15.81 19.87
CA ALA A 410 -22.53 -15.37 20.05
C ALA A 410 -21.54 -16.09 19.09
N GLU A 411 -21.71 -17.42 18.95
CA GLU A 411 -20.90 -18.19 17.99
C GLU A 411 -21.20 -17.77 16.54
N MET A 412 -22.48 -17.60 16.20
CA MET A 412 -22.91 -17.16 14.87
C MET A 412 -22.41 -15.74 14.54
N ALA A 413 -22.27 -14.87 15.54
CA ALA A 413 -21.70 -13.55 15.40
C ALA A 413 -20.16 -13.56 15.23
N GLY A 414 -19.49 -14.71 15.40
CA GLY A 414 -18.06 -14.85 15.25
C GLY A 414 -17.26 -14.49 16.50
N LEU A 415 -17.89 -14.39 17.68
CA LEU A 415 -17.17 -14.31 18.96
C LEU A 415 -16.38 -15.59 19.19
N GLN A 416 -15.22 -15.45 19.82
CA GLN A 416 -14.31 -16.55 20.11
C GLN A 416 -13.94 -16.55 21.60
N LYS A 417 -13.56 -17.71 22.11
CA LYS A 417 -12.98 -17.83 23.43
C LYS A 417 -11.70 -17.01 23.51
N GLU A 418 -11.47 -16.35 24.65
CA GLU A 418 -10.35 -15.44 24.91
C GLU A 418 -10.48 -14.05 24.25
N ASP A 419 -11.58 -13.75 23.53
CA ASP A 419 -11.92 -12.39 23.15
C ASP A 419 -12.13 -11.52 24.41
N VAL A 420 -11.62 -10.30 24.40
CA VAL A 420 -11.86 -9.32 25.45
C VAL A 420 -12.82 -8.25 24.96
N ILE A 421 -14.07 -8.29 25.41
CA ILE A 421 -15.07 -7.28 25.08
C ILE A 421 -14.72 -5.98 25.80
N THR A 422 -14.55 -4.91 25.04
CA THR A 422 -14.16 -3.59 25.55
C THR A 422 -15.29 -2.56 25.47
N GLU A 423 -16.30 -2.82 24.58
CA GLU A 423 -17.40 -1.89 24.38
C GLU A 423 -18.62 -2.63 23.79
N ILE A 424 -19.82 -2.26 24.17
CA ILE A 424 -21.09 -2.76 23.61
C ILE A 424 -21.97 -1.55 23.31
N ASP A 425 -22.44 -1.41 22.05
CA ASP A 425 -23.29 -0.28 21.61
C ASP A 425 -22.79 1.07 22.13
N HIS A 426 -21.52 1.38 21.88
CA HIS A 426 -20.87 2.64 22.28
C HIS A 426 -20.75 2.87 23.80
N GLN A 427 -20.99 1.83 24.60
CA GLN A 427 -20.83 1.90 26.05
C GLN A 427 -19.62 1.07 26.49
N ALA A 428 -18.67 1.70 27.17
CA ALA A 428 -17.47 1.06 27.63
C ALA A 428 -17.77 -0.09 28.60
N VAL A 429 -17.12 -1.23 28.37
CA VAL A 429 -17.15 -2.41 29.23
C VAL A 429 -15.85 -2.47 30.01
N ASN A 430 -15.91 -2.29 31.34
CA ASN A 430 -14.75 -2.35 32.22
C ASN A 430 -14.71 -3.66 33.02
N SER A 431 -15.81 -4.41 33.05
CA SER A 431 -15.98 -5.67 33.80
C SER A 431 -16.97 -6.61 33.12
N ALA A 432 -16.95 -7.88 33.51
CA ALA A 432 -17.97 -8.86 33.09
C ALA A 432 -19.38 -8.46 33.51
N ALA A 433 -19.53 -7.79 34.66
CA ALA A 433 -20.80 -7.25 35.13
C ALA A 433 -21.35 -6.15 34.22
N ASP A 434 -20.49 -5.24 33.75
CA ASP A 434 -20.89 -4.19 32.80
C ASP A 434 -21.37 -4.80 31.47
N ALA A 435 -20.63 -5.79 30.95
CA ALA A 435 -21.02 -6.48 29.72
C ALA A 435 -22.36 -7.18 29.88
N GLN A 436 -22.60 -7.85 31.01
CA GLN A 436 -23.88 -8.55 31.27
C GLN A 436 -25.06 -7.56 31.32
N LEU A 437 -24.91 -6.44 32.02
CA LEU A 437 -25.94 -5.39 32.10
C LEU A 437 -26.31 -4.81 30.73
N LEU A 438 -25.31 -4.67 29.84
CA LEU A 438 -25.54 -4.18 28.50
C LEU A 438 -26.19 -5.22 27.58
N LEU A 439 -25.82 -6.50 27.72
CA LEU A 439 -26.40 -7.62 26.99
C LEU A 439 -27.83 -7.95 27.43
N GLU A 440 -28.24 -7.67 28.66
CA GLU A 440 -29.61 -7.88 29.18
C GLU A 440 -30.62 -6.84 28.67
N ARG A 441 -30.18 -5.78 28.00
CA ARG A 441 -31.06 -4.78 27.41
C ARG A 441 -31.83 -5.35 26.22
N PRO A 442 -33.01 -4.77 25.89
CA PRO A 442 -33.71 -5.16 24.66
C PRO A 442 -32.81 -4.98 23.46
N MET A 443 -32.66 -6.04 22.66
CA MET A 443 -31.82 -6.01 21.46
C MET A 443 -32.42 -5.07 20.42
N PRO A 444 -31.62 -4.13 19.86
CA PRO A 444 -32.04 -3.33 18.72
C PRO A 444 -32.34 -4.21 17.51
N ALA A 445 -33.25 -3.77 16.61
CA ALA A 445 -33.60 -4.51 15.40
C ALA A 445 -32.39 -4.82 14.50
N GLN A 446 -31.37 -3.98 14.58
CA GLN A 446 -30.11 -4.11 13.82
C GLN A 446 -29.03 -4.96 14.52
N GLY A 447 -29.28 -5.52 15.70
CA GLY A 447 -28.30 -6.24 16.52
C GLY A 447 -27.50 -5.32 17.44
N LEU A 448 -26.63 -5.91 18.27
CA LEU A 448 -25.71 -5.21 19.19
C LEU A 448 -24.30 -5.20 18.60
N LEU A 449 -23.69 -4.03 18.54
CA LEU A 449 -22.31 -3.87 18.10
C LEU A 449 -21.35 -4.10 19.28
N ILE A 450 -20.49 -5.11 19.18
CA ILE A 450 -19.56 -5.51 20.25
C ILE A 450 -18.13 -5.29 19.77
N PHE A 451 -17.41 -4.36 20.39
CA PHE A 451 -15.97 -4.16 20.18
C PHE A 451 -15.17 -5.03 21.13
N LEU A 452 -14.12 -5.65 20.60
CA LEU A 452 -13.32 -6.60 21.36
C LEU A 452 -11.84 -6.55 20.95
N ASP A 453 -10.97 -7.00 21.85
CA ASP A 453 -9.57 -7.28 21.58
C ASP A 453 -9.39 -8.80 21.44
N ARG A 454 -8.88 -9.24 20.29
CA ARG A 454 -8.57 -10.64 19.99
C ARG A 454 -7.05 -10.78 19.84
N HIS A 455 -6.39 -11.32 20.85
CA HIS A 455 -4.92 -11.50 20.88
C HIS A 455 -4.11 -10.24 20.54
N GLY A 456 -4.54 -9.09 21.07
CA GLY A 456 -3.90 -7.79 20.82
C GLY A 456 -4.35 -7.10 19.51
N GLN A 457 -5.28 -7.69 18.78
CA GLN A 457 -5.93 -7.09 17.61
C GLN A 457 -7.35 -6.64 18.00
N LYS A 458 -7.63 -5.37 17.83
CA LYS A 458 -8.96 -4.82 18.06
C LYS A 458 -9.83 -5.06 16.85
N THR A 459 -11.02 -5.64 17.07
CA THR A 459 -12.02 -5.92 16.06
C THR A 459 -13.40 -5.72 16.66
N PHE A 460 -14.45 -5.93 15.87
CA PHE A 460 -15.81 -5.94 16.38
C PHE A 460 -16.65 -7.02 15.70
N VAL A 461 -17.75 -7.36 16.31
CA VAL A 461 -18.76 -8.26 15.78
C VAL A 461 -20.15 -7.66 16.00
N VAL A 462 -21.12 -8.08 15.18
CA VAL A 462 -22.52 -7.72 15.36
C VAL A 462 -23.26 -8.95 15.91
N LEU A 463 -23.73 -8.83 17.14
CA LEU A 463 -24.54 -9.85 17.79
C LEU A 463 -26.02 -9.66 17.41
N ALA A 464 -26.55 -10.53 16.56
CA ALA A 464 -27.97 -10.54 16.17
C ALA A 464 -28.65 -11.77 16.72
N THR A 465 -29.95 -11.67 17.04
CA THR A 465 -30.75 -12.87 17.29
C THR A 465 -31.00 -13.54 15.95
N GLY A 466 -30.62 -14.80 15.80
CA GLY A 466 -30.90 -15.57 14.60
C GLY A 466 -32.40 -15.53 14.28
N SER A 467 -32.72 -15.20 13.03
CA SER A 467 -34.09 -15.26 12.48
C SER A 467 -34.59 -16.69 12.39
#